data_bd47726ce1879829a88d02110f2a927b
#
_entry.id   bd47726ce1879829a88d02110f2a927b
#
_cell.length_a   1.000
_cell.length_b   1.000
_cell.length_c   1.000
_cell.angle_alpha   90.00
_cell.angle_beta   90.00
_cell.angle_gamma   90.00
#
_symmetry.space_group_name_H-M   'P 1'
#
loop_
_entity.id
_entity.type
_entity.pdbx_description
1 polymer ?
#
loop_
_entity_poly.entity_id
_entity_poly.type
_entity_poly.pdbx_seq_one_letter_code
_entity_poly.pdbx_strand_id
1 'polypeptide(L)'
;MARTPLGSVLPDFPWNSLAEAKAKANSHPEGIVDLSVGTPVDEVSPSVQLALSSAAGLSGYPQTAGTPQLREAISSALERRYGITGLSERAVLPVVGTKEAIAWLPTLLGLRGESVVIPSVAYPTYEVGAKIAGADIIRADKPEDFGDAALVFINSPSNPTGAVLGVEELRAIVAWAREHDAIVASDECYMALAWDDDHPPVSILDPRVTDGDMTGLIAMHSLSKSANMASYRSGFFAGDADLIAELLEVRKHAGLMVPGPIQAAMVAALNDDETEALQVQCYALRRAKLMRALSEAGFRIEHSEAGMYLWATSGNDCREDVAWLAELGILVAPGDFYGEVGKKFIRVGLNGTDERVDAACARLAAAGQRNAG
;
A
#
# COMPACT_ATOMS: atom_id res chain seq x y z
N MET A 1 5.17 33.13 20.74
CA MET A 1 4.16 32.04 20.79
C MET A 1 4.84 30.76 21.19
N ALA A 2 4.25 29.95 22.08
CA ALA A 2 4.78 28.64 22.42
C ALA A 2 4.65 27.70 21.19
N ARG A 3 5.65 26.87 20.93
CA ARG A 3 5.66 25.89 19.85
C ARG A 3 4.58 24.81 20.10
N THR A 4 3.69 24.59 19.12
CA THR A 4 2.79 23.45 19.15
C THR A 4 3.56 22.20 18.67
N PRO A 5 3.67 21.12 19.46
CA PRO A 5 4.31 19.89 19.03
C PRO A 5 3.55 19.29 17.82
N LEU A 6 4.28 18.91 16.76
CA LEU A 6 3.65 18.33 15.57
C LEU A 6 2.83 17.07 15.91
N GLY A 7 3.35 16.23 16.81
CA GLY A 7 2.63 15.01 17.23
C GLY A 7 1.26 15.26 17.87
N SER A 8 0.99 16.48 18.37
CA SER A 8 -0.32 16.81 18.96
C SER A 8 -1.42 17.11 17.93
N VAL A 9 -1.06 17.26 16.65
CA VAL A 9 -2.03 17.48 15.56
C VAL A 9 -2.25 16.19 14.73
N LEU A 10 -1.44 15.16 15.00
CA LEU A 10 -1.58 13.87 14.34
C LEU A 10 -2.62 13.00 15.06
N PRO A 11 -3.34 12.13 14.34
CA PRO A 11 -4.21 11.15 14.98
C PRO A 11 -3.39 10.15 15.81
N ASP A 12 -4.02 9.54 16.81
CA ASP A 12 -3.43 8.43 17.52
C ASP A 12 -3.05 7.31 16.55
N PHE A 13 -1.96 6.60 16.85
CA PHE A 13 -1.57 5.46 16.03
C PHE A 13 -2.63 4.35 16.13
N PRO A 14 -3.35 4.03 15.04
CA PRO A 14 -4.58 3.23 15.12
C PRO A 14 -4.41 1.88 15.83
N TRP A 15 -3.27 1.21 15.60
CA TRP A 15 -2.99 -0.11 16.19
C TRP A 15 -2.83 -0.10 17.72
N ASN A 16 -2.59 1.06 18.35
CA ASN A 16 -2.57 1.15 19.81
C ASN A 16 -3.94 0.79 20.42
N SER A 17 -5.03 1.03 19.71
CA SER A 17 -6.39 0.70 20.14
C SER A 17 -6.71 -0.80 20.07
N LEU A 18 -5.83 -1.63 19.51
CA LEU A 18 -5.97 -3.09 19.45
C LEU A 18 -5.35 -3.82 20.66
N ALA A 19 -4.79 -3.13 21.64
CA ALA A 19 -4.04 -3.74 22.74
C ALA A 19 -4.87 -4.79 23.51
N GLU A 20 -6.14 -4.51 23.80
CA GLU A 20 -7.05 -5.42 24.50
C GLU A 20 -7.39 -6.65 23.63
N ALA A 21 -7.81 -6.44 22.39
CA ALA A 21 -8.10 -7.53 21.46
C ALA A 21 -6.86 -8.41 21.21
N LYS A 22 -5.67 -7.81 21.12
CA LYS A 22 -4.41 -8.53 20.99
C LYS A 22 -4.09 -9.37 22.23
N ALA A 23 -4.31 -8.81 23.43
CA ALA A 23 -4.13 -9.56 24.69
C ALA A 23 -5.09 -10.74 24.76
N LYS A 24 -6.35 -10.56 24.36
CA LYS A 24 -7.35 -11.61 24.30
C LYS A 24 -6.95 -12.71 23.31
N ALA A 25 -6.58 -12.34 22.07
CA ALA A 25 -6.16 -13.30 21.06
C ALA A 25 -4.90 -14.08 21.48
N ASN A 26 -3.95 -13.43 22.16
CA ASN A 26 -2.77 -14.10 22.72
C ASN A 26 -3.10 -15.12 23.81
N SER A 27 -4.23 -15.00 24.51
CA SER A 27 -4.63 -15.94 25.55
C SER A 27 -5.22 -17.25 25.01
N HIS A 28 -5.41 -17.38 23.70
CA HIS A 28 -5.90 -18.61 23.08
C HIS A 28 -4.87 -19.75 23.27
N PRO A 29 -5.30 -20.97 23.68
CA PRO A 29 -4.39 -22.08 24.01
C PRO A 29 -3.39 -22.42 22.90
N GLU A 30 -3.78 -22.29 21.64
CA GLU A 30 -2.93 -22.55 20.48
C GLU A 30 -2.19 -21.29 19.98
N GLY A 31 -2.24 -20.20 20.73
CA GLY A 31 -1.60 -18.93 20.40
C GLY A 31 -2.37 -18.09 19.38
N ILE A 32 -1.93 -16.86 19.18
CA ILE A 32 -2.54 -15.88 18.29
C ILE A 32 -2.27 -16.19 16.81
N VAL A 33 -3.26 -15.91 15.97
CA VAL A 33 -3.13 -15.71 14.53
C VAL A 33 -3.32 -14.23 14.24
N ASP A 34 -2.22 -13.50 14.00
CA ASP A 34 -2.27 -12.04 13.76
C ASP A 34 -2.35 -11.76 12.24
N LEU A 35 -3.53 -11.38 11.79
CA LEU A 35 -3.84 -10.96 10.42
C LEU A 35 -4.19 -9.46 10.33
N SER A 36 -3.85 -8.69 11.37
CA SER A 36 -4.19 -7.26 11.46
C SER A 36 -3.22 -6.35 10.72
N VAL A 37 -1.94 -6.72 10.63
CA VAL A 37 -0.88 -5.91 10.02
C VAL A 37 -0.38 -6.61 8.76
N GLY A 38 -0.35 -5.91 7.64
CA GLY A 38 0.12 -6.46 6.36
C GLY A 38 1.65 -6.65 6.30
N THR A 39 2.23 -7.36 7.26
CA THR A 39 3.67 -7.65 7.28
C THR A 39 3.91 -9.01 6.60
N PRO A 40 4.73 -9.10 5.54
CA PRO A 40 5.11 -10.38 4.95
C PRO A 40 5.70 -11.33 5.99
N VAL A 41 5.41 -12.61 5.84
CA VAL A 41 5.91 -13.68 6.73
C VAL A 41 6.83 -14.66 6.01
N ASP A 42 6.79 -14.65 4.68
CA ASP A 42 7.65 -15.48 3.85
C ASP A 42 9.04 -14.85 3.73
N GLU A 43 10.05 -15.65 3.49
CA GLU A 43 11.43 -15.19 3.40
C GLU A 43 11.67 -14.38 2.12
N VAL A 44 12.62 -13.45 2.21
CA VAL A 44 13.16 -12.74 1.05
C VAL A 44 13.92 -13.74 0.18
N SER A 45 13.79 -13.64 -1.15
CA SER A 45 14.41 -14.60 -2.07
C SER A 45 15.93 -14.68 -1.91
N PRO A 46 16.53 -15.86 -2.16
CA PRO A 46 17.99 -16.05 -2.11
C PRO A 46 18.76 -15.10 -3.04
N SER A 47 18.21 -14.76 -4.21
CA SER A 47 18.80 -13.81 -5.17
C SER A 47 18.96 -12.43 -4.55
N VAL A 48 17.94 -11.95 -3.86
CA VAL A 48 17.93 -10.65 -3.15
C VAL A 48 18.90 -10.67 -1.96
N GLN A 49 18.90 -11.76 -1.16
CA GLN A 49 19.81 -11.91 -0.03
C GLN A 49 21.28 -11.91 -0.48
N LEU A 50 21.59 -12.59 -1.60
CA LEU A 50 22.92 -12.61 -2.19
C LEU A 50 23.34 -11.23 -2.69
N ALA A 51 22.46 -10.51 -3.37
CA ALA A 51 22.74 -9.13 -3.84
C ALA A 51 23.02 -8.18 -2.66
N LEU A 52 22.22 -8.26 -1.60
CA LEU A 52 22.43 -7.48 -0.38
C LEU A 52 23.80 -7.77 0.25
N SER A 53 24.12 -9.06 0.46
CA SER A 53 25.39 -9.46 1.10
C SER A 53 26.59 -9.10 0.25
N SER A 54 26.51 -9.22 -1.08
CA SER A 54 27.57 -8.84 -2.02
C SER A 54 27.84 -7.34 -2.01
N ALA A 55 26.83 -6.52 -1.73
CA ALA A 55 26.93 -5.07 -1.63
C ALA A 55 27.25 -4.54 -0.22
N ALA A 56 27.37 -5.43 0.79
CA ALA A 56 27.60 -5.03 2.19
C ALA A 56 28.89 -4.24 2.41
N GLY A 57 29.89 -4.38 1.51
CA GLY A 57 31.16 -3.65 1.56
C GLY A 57 31.15 -2.24 0.98
N LEU A 58 30.01 -1.74 0.48
CA LEU A 58 29.91 -0.39 -0.05
C LEU A 58 30.08 0.65 1.06
N SER A 59 31.12 1.50 0.96
CA SER A 59 31.50 2.50 1.97
C SER A 59 31.12 3.94 1.58
N GLY A 60 30.81 4.21 0.30
CA GLY A 60 30.46 5.53 -0.20
C GLY A 60 29.00 5.89 0.10
N TYR A 61 28.70 7.20 0.09
CA TYR A 61 27.31 7.67 0.16
C TYR A 61 26.49 7.15 -1.02
N PRO A 62 25.27 6.65 -0.79
CA PRO A 62 24.40 6.21 -1.88
C PRO A 62 23.91 7.38 -2.73
N GLN A 63 23.65 7.14 -4.01
CA GLN A 63 23.01 8.11 -4.87
C GLN A 63 21.53 8.25 -4.53
N THR A 64 21.07 9.46 -4.25
CA THR A 64 19.65 9.74 -3.96
C THR A 64 18.77 9.40 -5.17
N ALA A 65 19.24 9.67 -6.38
CA ALA A 65 18.54 9.32 -7.62
C ALA A 65 18.47 7.81 -7.89
N GLY A 66 19.19 7.01 -7.11
CA GLY A 66 19.43 5.60 -7.41
C GLY A 66 20.58 5.39 -8.39
N THR A 67 21.20 4.20 -8.36
CA THR A 67 22.22 3.84 -9.34
C THR A 67 21.60 3.74 -10.74
N PRO A 68 22.40 3.93 -11.83
CA PRO A 68 21.88 3.71 -13.18
C PRO A 68 21.24 2.33 -13.36
N GLN A 69 21.86 1.30 -12.81
CA GLN A 69 21.34 -0.08 -12.85
C GLN A 69 19.98 -0.21 -12.15
N LEU A 70 19.76 0.49 -11.02
CA LEU A 70 18.48 0.47 -10.34
C LEU A 70 17.40 1.21 -11.15
N ARG A 71 17.73 2.37 -11.73
CA ARG A 71 16.76 3.10 -12.56
C ARG A 71 16.34 2.31 -13.80
N GLU A 72 17.31 1.67 -14.46
CA GLU A 72 17.06 0.76 -15.58
C GLU A 72 16.19 -0.43 -15.15
N ALA A 73 16.52 -1.08 -14.02
CA ALA A 73 15.74 -2.20 -13.50
C ALA A 73 14.30 -1.80 -13.18
N ILE A 74 14.06 -0.60 -12.62
CA ILE A 74 12.70 -0.07 -12.35
C ILE A 74 11.95 0.10 -13.68
N SER A 75 12.48 0.82 -14.64
CA SER A 75 11.80 1.08 -15.91
C SER A 75 11.52 -0.21 -16.67
N SER A 76 12.49 -1.13 -16.72
CA SER A 76 12.33 -2.44 -17.38
C SER A 76 11.30 -3.33 -16.70
N ALA A 77 11.25 -3.33 -15.36
CA ALA A 77 10.24 -4.10 -14.62
C ALA A 77 8.83 -3.55 -14.86
N LEU A 78 8.65 -2.22 -14.85
CA LEU A 78 7.37 -1.58 -15.12
C LEU A 78 6.88 -1.86 -16.54
N GLU A 79 7.79 -1.85 -17.53
CA GLU A 79 7.44 -2.21 -18.90
C GLU A 79 7.05 -3.69 -19.03
N ARG A 80 7.87 -4.61 -18.50
CA ARG A 80 7.62 -6.06 -18.60
C ARG A 80 6.36 -6.49 -17.86
N ARG A 81 6.16 -5.99 -16.64
CA ARG A 81 5.09 -6.46 -15.75
C ARG A 81 3.76 -5.78 -16.01
N TYR A 82 3.79 -4.49 -16.39
CA TYR A 82 2.58 -3.65 -16.43
C TYR A 82 2.40 -2.91 -17.77
N GLY A 83 3.29 -3.10 -18.75
CA GLY A 83 3.18 -2.44 -20.06
C GLY A 83 3.41 -0.93 -20.05
N ILE A 84 4.00 -0.40 -18.97
CA ILE A 84 4.31 1.04 -18.83
C ILE A 84 5.55 1.35 -19.67
N THR A 85 5.35 2.00 -20.81
CA THR A 85 6.42 2.33 -21.76
C THR A 85 6.78 3.82 -21.72
N GLY A 86 7.95 4.17 -22.24
CA GLY A 86 8.36 5.57 -22.41
C GLY A 86 8.97 6.21 -21.15
N LEU A 87 9.14 5.47 -20.05
CA LEU A 87 9.81 5.97 -18.86
C LEU A 87 11.31 6.16 -19.11
N SER A 88 11.77 7.40 -19.00
CA SER A 88 13.21 7.71 -19.01
C SER A 88 13.82 7.39 -17.63
N GLU A 89 15.16 7.27 -17.57
CA GLU A 89 15.86 7.13 -16.29
C GLU A 89 15.63 8.30 -15.31
N ARG A 90 15.18 9.45 -15.80
CA ARG A 90 14.86 10.63 -14.99
C ARG A 90 13.43 10.58 -14.42
N ALA A 91 12.59 9.70 -14.95
CA ALA A 91 11.21 9.54 -14.56
C ALA A 91 11.00 8.54 -13.39
N VAL A 92 12.09 8.07 -12.76
CA VAL A 92 12.04 7.13 -11.63
C VAL A 92 12.93 7.57 -10.48
N LEU A 93 12.51 7.30 -9.22
CA LEU A 93 13.22 7.72 -8.02
C LEU A 93 13.00 6.70 -6.87
N PRO A 94 14.05 6.03 -6.38
CA PRO A 94 13.91 5.13 -5.24
C PRO A 94 13.60 5.89 -3.95
N VAL A 95 12.77 5.27 -3.09
CA VAL A 95 12.33 5.84 -1.82
C VAL A 95 12.49 4.84 -0.67
N VAL A 96 12.54 5.34 0.58
CA VAL A 96 12.73 4.53 1.80
C VAL A 96 11.40 3.87 2.20
N GLY A 97 10.83 3.13 1.25
CA GLY A 97 9.50 2.52 1.32
C GLY A 97 8.37 3.53 1.09
N THR A 98 7.25 3.05 0.57
CA THR A 98 6.13 3.90 0.16
C THR A 98 5.46 4.61 1.33
N LYS A 99 5.51 4.06 2.56
CA LYS A 99 4.99 4.79 3.73
C LYS A 99 5.73 6.11 3.97
N GLU A 100 7.05 6.12 3.84
CA GLU A 100 7.84 7.35 3.94
C GLU A 100 7.49 8.29 2.79
N ALA A 101 7.43 7.75 1.57
CA ALA A 101 7.10 8.50 0.37
C ALA A 101 5.75 9.21 0.49
N ILE A 102 4.69 8.50 0.86
CA ILE A 102 3.34 9.03 1.09
C ILE A 102 3.34 10.12 2.17
N ALA A 103 3.96 9.83 3.33
CA ALA A 103 3.94 10.76 4.46
C ALA A 103 4.65 12.09 4.19
N TRP A 104 5.68 12.08 3.35
CA TRP A 104 6.47 13.26 3.04
C TRP A 104 6.06 13.95 1.74
N LEU A 105 5.34 13.29 0.83
CA LEU A 105 5.02 13.84 -0.49
C LEU A 105 4.36 15.24 -0.43
N PRO A 106 3.31 15.48 0.37
CA PRO A 106 2.71 16.83 0.43
C PRO A 106 3.67 17.89 0.95
N THR A 107 4.58 17.53 1.87
CA THR A 107 5.61 18.45 2.38
C THR A 107 6.67 18.74 1.33
N LEU A 108 7.14 17.71 0.60
CA LEU A 108 8.17 17.84 -0.42
C LEU A 108 7.70 18.64 -1.63
N LEU A 109 6.39 18.60 -1.90
CA LEU A 109 5.73 19.42 -2.94
C LEU A 109 5.33 20.83 -2.43
N GLY A 110 5.62 21.18 -1.17
CA GLY A 110 5.34 22.51 -0.64
C GLY A 110 3.87 22.85 -0.40
N LEU A 111 3.00 21.86 -0.21
CA LEU A 111 1.53 22.02 -0.19
C LEU A 111 0.95 22.55 1.13
N ARG A 112 1.68 23.39 1.85
CA ARG A 112 1.16 24.03 3.08
C ARG A 112 0.02 24.98 2.76
N GLY A 113 -1.16 24.72 3.32
CA GLY A 113 -2.37 25.52 3.13
C GLY A 113 -3.12 25.21 1.84
N GLU A 114 -2.62 24.27 1.05
CA GLU A 114 -3.31 23.74 -0.13
C GLU A 114 -4.24 22.58 0.27
N SER A 115 -5.17 22.20 -0.61
CA SER A 115 -6.04 21.04 -0.40
C SER A 115 -5.43 19.77 -0.99
N VAL A 116 -5.57 18.68 -0.23
CA VAL A 116 -5.14 17.33 -0.62
C VAL A 116 -6.32 16.38 -0.55
N VAL A 117 -6.65 15.75 -1.66
CA VAL A 117 -7.66 14.68 -1.72
C VAL A 117 -7.05 13.36 -1.27
N ILE A 118 -7.80 12.65 -0.44
CA ILE A 118 -7.52 11.25 -0.06
C ILE A 118 -8.78 10.42 -0.24
N PRO A 119 -8.69 9.10 -0.50
CA PRO A 119 -9.87 8.24 -0.63
C PRO A 119 -10.79 8.30 0.62
N SER A 120 -12.08 8.07 0.44
CA SER A 120 -13.06 8.01 1.53
C SER A 120 -12.73 6.88 2.52
N VAL A 121 -12.30 5.73 1.99
CA VAL A 121 -11.73 4.62 2.75
C VAL A 121 -10.22 4.59 2.47
N ALA A 122 -9.44 5.14 3.39
CA ALA A 122 -8.05 5.51 3.11
C ALA A 122 -7.05 4.84 4.05
N TYR A 123 -5.92 4.44 3.51
CA TYR A 123 -4.76 4.11 4.33
C TYR A 123 -4.37 5.32 5.19
N PRO A 124 -4.28 5.18 6.53
CA PRO A 124 -4.17 6.34 7.44
C PRO A 124 -3.00 7.29 7.17
N THR A 125 -1.96 6.83 6.47
CA THR A 125 -0.76 7.62 6.22
C THR A 125 -1.01 8.79 5.25
N TYR A 126 -2.01 8.74 4.37
CA TYR A 126 -2.35 9.88 3.50
C TYR A 126 -2.77 11.09 4.35
N GLU A 127 -3.68 10.87 5.30
CA GLU A 127 -4.11 11.93 6.23
C GLU A 127 -2.94 12.45 7.08
N VAL A 128 -2.09 11.55 7.57
CA VAL A 128 -0.90 11.92 8.34
C VAL A 128 0.04 12.79 7.52
N GLY A 129 0.29 12.45 6.26
CA GLY A 129 1.13 13.24 5.35
C GLY A 129 0.60 14.64 5.11
N ALA A 130 -0.70 14.77 4.82
CA ALA A 130 -1.35 16.06 4.64
C ALA A 130 -1.27 16.93 5.92
N LYS A 131 -1.52 16.33 7.10
CA LYS A 131 -1.39 17.03 8.39
C LYS A 131 0.04 17.46 8.71
N ILE A 132 1.05 16.66 8.38
CA ILE A 132 2.47 17.03 8.54
C ILE A 132 2.80 18.24 7.68
N ALA A 133 2.33 18.28 6.44
CA ALA A 133 2.52 19.40 5.53
C ALA A 133 1.77 20.66 5.98
N GLY A 134 0.71 20.52 6.77
CA GLY A 134 -0.22 21.60 7.11
C GLY A 134 -1.16 21.92 5.95
N ALA A 135 -1.53 20.90 5.19
CA ALA A 135 -2.51 20.95 4.11
C ALA A 135 -3.91 20.63 4.62
N ASP A 136 -4.94 21.13 3.92
CA ASP A 136 -6.33 20.79 4.15
C ASP A 136 -6.66 19.44 3.49
N ILE A 137 -7.62 18.70 4.06
CA ILE A 137 -7.93 17.34 3.63
C ILE A 137 -9.35 17.28 3.08
N ILE A 138 -9.49 16.77 1.86
CA ILE A 138 -10.77 16.42 1.24
C ILE A 138 -10.83 14.89 1.14
N ARG A 139 -11.90 14.26 1.66
CA ARG A 139 -12.16 12.84 1.47
C ARG A 139 -13.12 12.66 0.32
N ALA A 140 -12.64 12.14 -0.80
CA ALA A 140 -13.43 11.96 -2.01
C ALA A 140 -12.86 10.83 -2.88
N ASP A 141 -13.73 10.19 -3.64
CA ASP A 141 -13.38 9.09 -4.55
C ASP A 141 -13.64 9.45 -6.02
N LYS A 142 -14.33 10.57 -6.29
CA LYS A 142 -14.74 10.96 -7.64
C LYS A 142 -14.30 12.38 -7.97
N PRO A 143 -13.92 12.65 -9.23
CA PRO A 143 -13.43 13.95 -9.66
C PRO A 143 -14.35 15.13 -9.35
N GLU A 144 -15.68 14.95 -9.42
CA GLU A 144 -16.66 15.99 -9.11
C GLU A 144 -16.61 16.50 -7.66
N ASP A 145 -16.01 15.71 -6.76
CA ASP A 145 -15.92 16.02 -5.32
C ASP A 145 -14.50 16.50 -4.91
N PHE A 146 -13.54 16.61 -5.84
CA PHE A 146 -12.14 16.94 -5.51
C PHE A 146 -11.92 18.43 -5.21
N GLY A 147 -12.87 19.32 -5.56
CA GLY A 147 -12.76 20.77 -5.29
C GLY A 147 -11.57 21.41 -6.01
N ASP A 148 -10.77 22.19 -5.29
CA ASP A 148 -9.56 22.87 -5.82
C ASP A 148 -8.30 22.18 -5.29
N ALA A 149 -8.26 20.87 -5.22
CA ALA A 149 -7.13 20.16 -4.65
C ALA A 149 -5.86 20.28 -5.52
N ALA A 150 -4.74 20.57 -4.88
CA ALA A 150 -3.42 20.60 -5.54
C ALA A 150 -2.81 19.19 -5.68
N LEU A 151 -3.24 18.22 -4.83
CA LEU A 151 -2.79 16.85 -4.87
C LEU A 151 -3.98 15.91 -4.64
N VAL A 152 -4.09 14.89 -5.48
CA VAL A 152 -5.04 13.78 -5.34
C VAL A 152 -4.28 12.50 -5.10
N PHE A 153 -4.45 11.90 -3.91
CA PHE A 153 -4.04 10.53 -3.68
C PHE A 153 -5.12 9.57 -4.15
N ILE A 154 -4.74 8.62 -4.97
CA ILE A 154 -5.56 7.43 -5.27
C ILE A 154 -4.81 6.18 -4.82
N ASN A 155 -5.53 5.10 -4.54
CA ASN A 155 -4.94 3.82 -4.15
C ASN A 155 -5.61 2.69 -4.91
N SER A 156 -4.95 2.20 -5.93
CA SER A 156 -5.45 1.12 -6.79
C SER A 156 -4.30 0.17 -7.16
N PRO A 157 -4.36 -1.10 -6.73
CA PRO A 157 -5.40 -1.73 -5.88
C PRO A 157 -5.45 -1.17 -4.46
N SER A 158 -6.66 -1.07 -3.92
CA SER A 158 -6.93 -0.36 -2.67
C SER A 158 -6.55 -1.16 -1.42
N ASN A 159 -5.96 -0.50 -0.45
CA ASN A 159 -5.90 -0.91 0.95
C ASN A 159 -6.87 0.00 1.76
N PRO A 160 -7.98 -0.55 2.30
CA PRO A 160 -8.16 -1.94 2.72
C PRO A 160 -9.01 -2.82 1.78
N THR A 161 -9.69 -2.27 0.76
CA THR A 161 -10.82 -2.93 0.11
C THR A 161 -10.43 -3.98 -0.94
N GLY A 162 -9.28 -3.83 -1.58
CA GLY A 162 -8.88 -4.63 -2.73
C GLY A 162 -9.55 -4.21 -4.05
N ALA A 163 -10.29 -3.10 -4.04
CA ALA A 163 -10.92 -2.55 -5.24
C ALA A 163 -9.87 -2.04 -6.24
N VAL A 164 -10.18 -2.13 -7.52
CA VAL A 164 -9.35 -1.71 -8.63
C VAL A 164 -10.08 -0.62 -9.42
N LEU A 165 -9.39 0.47 -9.72
CA LEU A 165 -9.87 1.50 -10.65
C LEU A 165 -9.59 1.06 -12.09
N GLY A 166 -10.62 1.11 -12.93
CA GLY A 166 -10.51 0.80 -14.34
C GLY A 166 -9.92 1.94 -15.18
N VAL A 167 -9.65 1.67 -16.46
CA VAL A 167 -9.05 2.67 -17.37
C VAL A 167 -9.90 3.94 -17.45
N GLU A 168 -11.22 3.83 -17.55
CA GLU A 168 -12.10 4.99 -17.70
C GLU A 168 -12.15 5.85 -16.43
N GLU A 169 -12.11 5.24 -15.25
CA GLU A 169 -12.08 5.95 -13.98
C GLU A 169 -10.74 6.70 -13.83
N LEU A 170 -9.62 6.06 -14.15
CA LEU A 170 -8.30 6.68 -14.14
C LEU A 170 -8.20 7.81 -15.16
N ARG A 171 -8.75 7.66 -16.36
CA ARG A 171 -8.82 8.73 -17.38
C ARG A 171 -9.62 9.94 -16.89
N ALA A 172 -10.73 9.71 -16.20
CA ALA A 172 -11.53 10.79 -15.64
C ALA A 172 -10.75 11.58 -14.57
N ILE A 173 -10.00 10.89 -13.71
CA ILE A 173 -9.14 11.51 -12.68
C ILE A 173 -8.02 12.32 -13.36
N VAL A 174 -7.34 11.75 -14.36
CA VAL A 174 -6.26 12.43 -15.10
C VAL A 174 -6.80 13.66 -15.84
N ALA A 175 -7.98 13.56 -16.49
CA ALA A 175 -8.58 14.69 -17.17
C ALA A 175 -8.89 15.84 -16.19
N TRP A 176 -9.50 15.51 -15.04
CA TRP A 176 -9.75 16.49 -13.99
C TRP A 176 -8.46 17.16 -13.50
N ALA A 177 -7.41 16.36 -13.23
CA ALA A 177 -6.13 16.88 -12.75
C ALA A 177 -5.48 17.85 -13.72
N ARG A 178 -5.53 17.56 -15.02
CA ARG A 178 -5.02 18.44 -16.09
C ARG A 178 -5.82 19.75 -16.19
N GLU A 179 -7.15 19.70 -16.00
CA GLU A 179 -8.00 20.88 -16.01
C GLU A 179 -7.73 21.81 -14.82
N HIS A 180 -7.30 21.24 -13.67
CA HIS A 180 -7.10 21.97 -12.41
C HIS A 180 -5.63 22.20 -12.06
N ASP A 181 -4.69 21.84 -12.96
CA ASP A 181 -3.25 21.92 -12.70
C ASP A 181 -2.82 21.17 -11.42
N ALA A 182 -3.49 20.04 -11.13
CA ALA A 182 -3.30 19.25 -9.94
C ALA A 182 -2.39 18.03 -10.20
N ILE A 183 -1.72 17.58 -9.14
CA ILE A 183 -0.89 16.37 -9.17
C ILE A 183 -1.73 15.16 -8.76
N VAL A 184 -1.58 14.03 -9.46
CA VAL A 184 -2.12 12.74 -9.04
C VAL A 184 -1.00 11.83 -8.56
N ALA A 185 -1.11 11.36 -7.32
CA ALA A 185 -0.21 10.37 -6.72
C ALA A 185 -0.96 9.04 -6.53
N SER A 186 -0.67 8.07 -7.39
CA SER A 186 -1.27 6.74 -7.37
C SER A 186 -0.43 5.78 -6.53
N ASP A 187 -1.01 5.30 -5.41
CA ASP A 187 -0.40 4.24 -4.62
C ASP A 187 -0.74 2.88 -5.24
N GLU A 188 0.24 2.31 -5.91
CA GLU A 188 0.18 1.07 -6.69
C GLU A 188 0.95 -0.08 -6.02
N CYS A 189 1.06 -0.04 -4.69
CA CYS A 189 1.83 -1.03 -3.91
C CYS A 189 1.38 -2.47 -4.07
N TYR A 190 0.18 -2.71 -4.61
CA TYR A 190 -0.43 -4.04 -4.73
C TYR A 190 -0.66 -4.48 -6.18
N MET A 191 -0.09 -3.80 -7.17
CA MET A 191 -0.25 -4.10 -8.60
C MET A 191 0.03 -5.57 -8.96
N ALA A 192 1.04 -6.18 -8.33
CA ALA A 192 1.37 -7.58 -8.57
C ALA A 192 0.34 -8.58 -8.01
N LEU A 193 -0.54 -8.16 -7.11
CA LEU A 193 -1.48 -9.03 -6.40
C LEU A 193 -2.88 -8.95 -7.02
N ALA A 194 -3.01 -9.38 -8.27
CA ALA A 194 -4.27 -9.44 -9.03
C ALA A 194 -4.94 -10.80 -8.83
N TRP A 195 -6.26 -10.79 -8.60
CA TRP A 195 -7.05 -11.99 -8.33
C TRP A 195 -8.21 -12.18 -9.31
N ASP A 196 -8.63 -11.13 -10.01
CA ASP A 196 -9.75 -11.12 -10.94
C ASP A 196 -9.23 -10.71 -12.32
N ASP A 197 -9.28 -11.66 -13.27
CA ASP A 197 -8.83 -11.45 -14.65
C ASP A 197 -9.75 -10.51 -15.45
N ASP A 198 -11.00 -10.34 -15.01
CA ASP A 198 -11.96 -9.44 -15.63
C ASP A 198 -11.73 -7.98 -15.20
N HIS A 199 -11.09 -7.78 -14.03
CA HIS A 199 -10.76 -6.47 -13.46
C HIS A 199 -9.27 -6.39 -13.09
N PRO A 200 -8.35 -6.48 -14.06
CA PRO A 200 -6.92 -6.44 -13.78
C PRO A 200 -6.52 -5.04 -13.29
N PRO A 201 -5.57 -4.96 -12.34
CA PRO A 201 -4.99 -3.67 -11.94
C PRO A 201 -4.41 -2.91 -13.13
N VAL A 202 -4.69 -1.60 -13.17
CA VAL A 202 -4.20 -0.68 -14.19
C VAL A 202 -3.39 0.41 -13.50
N SER A 203 -2.20 0.71 -14.02
CA SER A 203 -1.39 1.83 -13.53
C SER A 203 -1.95 3.17 -14.02
N ILE A 204 -1.80 4.23 -13.22
CA ILE A 204 -2.05 5.59 -13.66
C ILE A 204 -1.17 5.99 -14.86
N LEU A 205 -0.02 5.30 -15.02
CA LEU A 205 0.95 5.54 -16.10
C LEU A 205 0.69 4.68 -17.34
N ASP A 206 -0.35 3.84 -17.34
CA ASP A 206 -0.70 3.01 -18.49
C ASP A 206 -0.95 3.90 -19.73
N PRO A 207 -0.38 3.56 -20.90
CA PRO A 207 -0.61 4.33 -22.13
C PRO A 207 -2.10 4.52 -22.49
N ARG A 208 -2.96 3.58 -22.09
CA ARG A 208 -4.41 3.71 -22.27
C ARG A 208 -5.04 4.79 -21.39
N VAL A 209 -4.38 5.16 -20.29
CA VAL A 209 -4.82 6.20 -19.34
C VAL A 209 -4.22 7.54 -19.70
N THR A 210 -2.91 7.57 -20.00
CA THR A 210 -2.13 8.80 -20.16
C THR A 210 -2.22 9.39 -21.57
N ASP A 211 -2.53 8.59 -22.59
CA ASP A 211 -2.35 8.93 -24.01
C ASP A 211 -0.89 9.35 -24.32
N GLY A 212 0.08 8.84 -23.54
CA GLY A 212 1.52 9.13 -23.67
C GLY A 212 2.01 10.38 -22.94
N ASP A 213 1.13 11.13 -22.27
CA ASP A 213 1.49 12.31 -21.47
C ASP A 213 1.37 11.98 -19.97
N MET A 214 2.51 11.97 -19.27
CA MET A 214 2.60 11.69 -17.83
C MET A 214 2.68 12.96 -16.98
N THR A 215 2.50 14.13 -17.55
CA THR A 215 2.58 15.41 -16.81
C THR A 215 1.64 15.41 -15.62
N GLY A 216 2.15 15.76 -14.44
CA GLY A 216 1.42 15.79 -13.18
C GLY A 216 1.15 14.42 -12.54
N LEU A 217 1.64 13.31 -13.10
CA LEU A 217 1.33 11.96 -12.61
C LEU A 217 2.55 11.32 -11.91
N ILE A 218 2.30 10.73 -10.74
CA ILE A 218 3.27 9.93 -9.97
C ILE A 218 2.63 8.59 -9.59
N ALA A 219 3.22 7.48 -10.00
CA ALA A 219 2.91 6.15 -9.47
C ALA A 219 3.90 5.78 -8.36
N MET A 220 3.41 5.16 -7.28
CA MET A 220 4.19 4.70 -6.14
C MET A 220 4.17 3.19 -6.05
N HIS A 221 5.32 2.55 -6.20
CA HIS A 221 5.47 1.10 -6.15
C HIS A 221 6.29 0.64 -4.96
N SER A 222 6.00 -0.57 -4.47
CA SER A 222 6.66 -1.16 -3.31
C SER A 222 7.11 -2.59 -3.59
N LEU A 223 8.31 -2.93 -3.15
CA LEU A 223 8.79 -4.33 -3.12
C LEU A 223 8.49 -5.03 -1.80
N SER A 224 7.80 -4.33 -0.88
CA SER A 224 7.51 -4.86 0.46
C SER A 224 6.64 -6.12 0.44
N LYS A 225 5.75 -6.26 -0.56
CA LYS A 225 4.75 -7.33 -0.61
C LYS A 225 5.05 -8.37 -1.67
N SER A 226 5.33 -7.95 -2.88
CA SER A 226 5.62 -8.84 -4.00
C SER A 226 6.98 -9.56 -3.87
N ALA A 227 7.94 -8.94 -3.17
CA ALA A 227 9.29 -9.50 -2.95
C ALA A 227 9.64 -9.70 -1.46
N ASN A 228 8.68 -9.62 -0.54
CA ASN A 228 8.87 -9.77 0.92
C ASN A 228 9.90 -8.80 1.54
N MET A 229 10.18 -7.67 0.90
CA MET A 229 11.24 -6.72 1.28
C MET A 229 10.76 -5.62 2.24
N ALA A 230 9.74 -5.87 3.06
CA ALA A 230 9.18 -4.84 3.94
C ALA A 230 10.20 -4.25 4.92
N SER A 231 11.10 -5.06 5.48
CA SER A 231 12.17 -4.61 6.38
C SER A 231 13.30 -3.88 5.66
N TYR A 232 13.46 -4.08 4.35
CA TYR A 232 14.46 -3.40 3.53
C TYR A 232 14.08 -1.94 3.23
N ARG A 233 12.82 -1.56 3.46
CA ARG A 233 12.31 -0.22 3.18
C ARG A 233 12.53 0.20 1.73
N SER A 234 12.09 -0.62 0.80
CA SER A 234 12.30 -0.49 -0.64
C SER A 234 11.00 -0.17 -1.37
N GLY A 235 11.04 0.90 -2.14
CA GLY A 235 9.97 1.37 -3.01
C GLY A 235 10.52 2.42 -3.96
N PHE A 236 9.69 2.90 -4.87
CA PHE A 236 10.08 3.94 -5.82
C PHE A 236 8.87 4.72 -6.33
N PHE A 237 9.13 5.94 -6.76
CA PHE A 237 8.26 6.74 -7.61
C PHE A 237 8.57 6.47 -9.08
N ALA A 238 7.56 6.56 -9.93
CA ALA A 238 7.69 6.62 -11.38
C ALA A 238 6.66 7.63 -11.94
N GLY A 239 6.95 8.30 -13.05
CA GLY A 239 5.97 9.19 -13.69
C GLY A 239 6.58 10.43 -14.34
N ASP A 240 6.01 11.59 -14.07
CA ASP A 240 6.45 12.88 -14.61
C ASP A 240 7.90 13.17 -14.24
N ALA A 241 8.76 13.27 -15.25
CA ALA A 241 10.20 13.46 -15.07
C ALA A 241 10.57 14.80 -14.41
N ASP A 242 9.76 15.84 -14.58
CA ASP A 242 10.00 17.15 -14.00
C ASP A 242 9.58 17.16 -12.51
N LEU A 243 8.47 16.56 -12.16
CA LEU A 243 8.09 16.32 -10.75
C LEU A 243 9.11 15.42 -10.03
N ILE A 244 9.56 14.35 -10.67
CA ILE A 244 10.61 13.47 -10.12
C ILE A 244 11.90 14.25 -9.88
N ALA A 245 12.27 15.16 -10.78
CA ALA A 245 13.46 16.00 -10.60
C ALA A 245 13.29 16.99 -9.44
N GLU A 246 12.12 17.60 -9.27
CA GLU A 246 11.80 18.47 -8.14
C GLU A 246 11.90 17.71 -6.81
N LEU A 247 11.26 16.56 -6.70
CA LEU A 247 11.33 15.71 -5.51
C LEU A 247 12.76 15.25 -5.21
N LEU A 248 13.55 14.92 -6.23
CA LEU A 248 14.93 14.53 -6.08
C LEU A 248 15.77 15.66 -5.45
N GLU A 249 15.59 16.91 -5.89
CA GLU A 249 16.35 18.03 -5.33
C GLU A 249 16.06 18.21 -3.83
N VAL A 250 14.80 18.18 -3.41
CA VAL A 250 14.47 18.31 -1.99
C VAL A 250 14.97 17.10 -1.19
N ARG A 251 14.83 15.89 -1.73
CA ARG A 251 15.29 14.65 -1.08
C ARG A 251 16.80 14.59 -0.87
N LYS A 252 17.59 15.11 -1.81
CA LYS A 252 19.07 15.26 -1.65
C LYS A 252 19.40 16.07 -0.40
N HIS A 253 18.76 17.23 -0.24
CA HIS A 253 19.01 18.11 0.90
C HIS A 253 18.51 17.54 2.22
N ALA A 254 17.41 16.80 2.19
CA ALA A 254 16.82 16.17 3.36
C ALA A 254 17.50 14.84 3.79
N GLY A 255 18.43 14.32 2.99
CA GLY A 255 19.08 13.03 3.27
C GLY A 255 18.15 11.82 3.10
N LEU A 256 17.09 11.95 2.32
CA LEU A 256 16.10 10.89 2.05
C LEU A 256 16.60 10.00 0.91
N MET A 257 17.53 9.11 1.19
CA MET A 257 18.17 8.24 0.21
C MET A 257 18.13 6.78 0.64
N VAL A 258 17.91 5.88 -0.33
CA VAL A 258 17.95 4.44 -0.10
C VAL A 258 19.40 3.98 0.07
N PRO A 259 19.74 3.21 1.12
CA PRO A 259 21.10 2.70 1.32
C PRO A 259 21.60 1.89 0.12
N GLY A 260 22.90 2.02 -0.22
CA GLY A 260 23.50 1.36 -1.39
C GLY A 260 23.26 -0.15 -1.44
N PRO A 261 23.48 -0.93 -0.37
CA PRO A 261 23.17 -2.37 -0.35
C PRO A 261 21.72 -2.69 -0.63
N ILE A 262 20.78 -1.83 -0.18
CA ILE A 262 19.35 -1.99 -0.47
C ILE A 262 19.06 -1.72 -1.96
N GLN A 263 19.72 -0.72 -2.55
CA GLN A 263 19.59 -0.47 -4.00
C GLN A 263 20.01 -1.69 -4.82
N ALA A 264 21.11 -2.37 -4.44
CA ALA A 264 21.53 -3.62 -5.09
C ALA A 264 20.50 -4.75 -4.92
N ALA A 265 19.93 -4.88 -3.73
CA ALA A 265 18.87 -5.84 -3.46
C ALA A 265 17.59 -5.55 -4.27
N MET A 266 17.24 -4.26 -4.45
CA MET A 266 16.10 -3.85 -5.31
C MET A 266 16.32 -4.26 -6.77
N VAL A 267 17.53 -4.10 -7.31
CA VAL A 267 17.86 -4.55 -8.68
C VAL A 267 17.61 -6.05 -8.83
N ALA A 268 18.03 -6.86 -7.86
CA ALA A 268 17.81 -8.30 -7.90
C ALA A 268 16.31 -8.64 -7.89
N ALA A 269 15.53 -8.02 -6.99
CA ALA A 269 14.09 -8.25 -6.89
C ALA A 269 13.31 -7.81 -8.14
N LEU A 270 13.69 -6.68 -8.75
CA LEU A 270 13.04 -6.17 -9.95
C LEU A 270 13.30 -7.04 -11.20
N ASN A 271 14.40 -7.80 -11.19
CA ASN A 271 14.76 -8.73 -12.28
C ASN A 271 14.32 -10.18 -11.99
N ASP A 272 13.65 -10.45 -10.88
CA ASP A 272 13.23 -11.80 -10.44
C ASP A 272 11.71 -11.95 -10.53
N ASP A 273 11.20 -12.03 -11.77
CA ASP A 273 9.76 -12.18 -12.02
C ASP A 273 9.24 -13.56 -11.58
N GLU A 274 10.10 -14.59 -11.54
CA GLU A 274 9.71 -15.93 -11.09
C GLU A 274 9.39 -15.94 -9.59
N THR A 275 10.26 -15.36 -8.78
CA THR A 275 10.02 -15.27 -7.32
C THR A 275 8.79 -14.44 -7.01
N GLU A 276 8.54 -13.32 -7.74
CA GLU A 276 7.32 -12.55 -7.59
C GLU A 276 6.08 -13.40 -7.89
N ALA A 277 6.08 -14.14 -9.00
CA ALA A 277 4.96 -15.01 -9.38
C ALA A 277 4.70 -16.12 -8.33
N LEU A 278 5.74 -16.73 -7.77
CA LEU A 278 5.61 -17.70 -6.69
C LEU A 278 5.00 -17.08 -5.42
N GLN A 279 5.41 -15.87 -5.05
CA GLN A 279 4.85 -15.16 -3.90
C GLN A 279 3.37 -14.81 -4.11
N VAL A 280 3.00 -14.41 -5.32
CA VAL A 280 1.59 -14.17 -5.70
C VAL A 280 0.76 -15.44 -5.51
N GLN A 281 1.28 -16.61 -5.92
CA GLN A 281 0.59 -17.89 -5.72
C GLN A 281 0.40 -18.23 -4.24
N CYS A 282 1.40 -17.98 -3.38
CA CYS A 282 1.25 -18.16 -1.92
C CYS A 282 0.08 -17.32 -1.36
N TYR A 283 0.01 -16.05 -1.73
CA TYR A 283 -1.12 -15.19 -1.30
C TYR A 283 -2.46 -15.64 -1.90
N ALA A 284 -2.50 -16.10 -3.15
CA ALA A 284 -3.72 -16.61 -3.77
C ALA A 284 -4.30 -17.81 -3.01
N LEU A 285 -3.45 -18.76 -2.61
CA LEU A 285 -3.86 -19.93 -1.81
C LEU A 285 -4.39 -19.51 -0.42
N ARG A 286 -3.70 -18.62 0.27
CA ARG A 286 -4.12 -18.08 1.57
C ARG A 286 -5.45 -17.33 1.45
N ARG A 287 -5.58 -16.50 0.39
CA ARG A 287 -6.81 -15.80 0.06
C ARG A 287 -8.00 -16.74 -0.10
N ALA A 288 -7.87 -17.76 -0.93
CA ALA A 288 -8.94 -18.72 -1.20
C ALA A 288 -9.43 -19.41 0.09
N LYS A 289 -8.51 -19.84 0.97
CA LYS A 289 -8.82 -20.44 2.26
C LYS A 289 -9.56 -19.46 3.19
N LEU A 290 -9.04 -18.25 3.37
CA LEU A 290 -9.62 -17.24 4.26
C LEU A 290 -10.97 -16.74 3.76
N MET A 291 -11.14 -16.50 2.45
CA MET A 291 -12.42 -16.10 1.87
C MET A 291 -13.50 -17.13 2.16
N ARG A 292 -13.20 -18.42 1.93
CA ARG A 292 -14.14 -19.49 2.20
C ARG A 292 -14.50 -19.57 3.69
N ALA A 293 -13.51 -19.57 4.58
CA ALA A 293 -13.73 -19.69 6.01
C ALA A 293 -14.53 -18.50 6.59
N LEU A 294 -14.23 -17.28 6.14
CA LEU A 294 -14.97 -16.07 6.54
C LEU A 294 -16.42 -16.12 6.02
N SER A 295 -16.65 -16.54 4.78
CA SER A 295 -17.99 -16.65 4.20
C SER A 295 -18.83 -17.71 4.94
N GLU A 296 -18.23 -18.87 5.25
CA GLU A 296 -18.88 -19.93 6.04
C GLU A 296 -19.20 -19.45 7.49
N ALA A 297 -18.36 -18.57 8.03
CA ALA A 297 -18.57 -17.92 9.33
C ALA A 297 -19.58 -16.76 9.30
N GLY A 298 -20.18 -16.44 8.15
CA GLY A 298 -21.25 -15.43 8.01
C GLY A 298 -20.76 -14.04 7.63
N PHE A 299 -19.50 -13.86 7.25
CA PHE A 299 -18.99 -12.60 6.72
C PHE A 299 -19.22 -12.52 5.21
N ARG A 300 -19.69 -11.37 4.73
CA ARG A 300 -19.68 -11.00 3.31
C ARG A 300 -18.38 -10.26 3.01
N ILE A 301 -17.71 -10.63 1.93
CA ILE A 301 -16.52 -9.95 1.45
C ILE A 301 -16.94 -9.01 0.33
N GLU A 302 -16.54 -7.75 0.43
CA GLU A 302 -16.78 -6.74 -0.60
C GLU A 302 -15.48 -6.49 -1.35
N HIS A 303 -15.57 -6.28 -2.64
CA HIS A 303 -14.43 -6.17 -3.55
C HIS A 303 -13.51 -7.40 -3.51
N SER A 304 -12.21 -7.17 -3.49
CA SER A 304 -11.15 -8.19 -3.53
C SER A 304 -10.76 -8.62 -4.94
N GLU A 305 -10.85 -7.69 -5.89
CA GLU A 305 -10.33 -7.86 -7.25
C GLU A 305 -8.81 -8.00 -7.24
N ALA A 306 -8.16 -7.33 -6.28
CA ALA A 306 -6.71 -7.38 -6.10
C ALA A 306 -6.29 -7.11 -4.64
N GLY A 307 -4.98 -7.01 -4.39
CA GLY A 307 -4.43 -6.59 -3.09
C GLY A 307 -4.21 -7.71 -2.08
N MET A 308 -3.75 -7.32 -0.90
CA MET A 308 -3.28 -8.22 0.15
C MET A 308 -4.29 -8.41 1.28
N TYR A 309 -5.53 -7.94 1.12
CA TYR A 309 -6.51 -7.91 2.19
C TYR A 309 -7.88 -8.37 1.72
N LEU A 310 -8.64 -8.92 2.66
CA LEU A 310 -10.07 -9.14 2.52
C LEU A 310 -10.80 -8.08 3.34
N TRP A 311 -11.74 -7.39 2.71
CA TRP A 311 -12.61 -6.40 3.31
C TRP A 311 -13.95 -7.06 3.61
N ALA A 312 -14.15 -7.44 4.87
CA ALA A 312 -15.24 -8.33 5.27
C ALA A 312 -16.19 -7.66 6.26
N THR A 313 -17.47 -7.99 6.18
CA THR A 313 -18.50 -7.48 7.09
C THR A 313 -19.46 -8.58 7.51
N SER A 314 -19.80 -8.63 8.79
CA SER A 314 -20.94 -9.41 9.32
C SER A 314 -22.23 -8.59 9.40
N GLY A 315 -22.15 -7.27 9.10
CA GLY A 315 -23.23 -6.30 9.32
C GLY A 315 -23.18 -5.60 10.68
N ASN A 316 -22.40 -6.13 11.63
CA ASN A 316 -22.21 -5.57 12.98
C ASN A 316 -21.20 -4.42 12.98
N ASP A 317 -20.97 -3.81 14.14
CA ASP A 317 -19.85 -2.88 14.35
C ASP A 317 -18.51 -3.61 14.23
N CYS A 318 -17.53 -2.99 13.57
CA CYS A 318 -16.22 -3.59 13.33
C CYS A 318 -15.48 -3.97 14.61
N ARG A 319 -15.69 -3.24 15.71
CA ARG A 319 -15.04 -3.53 17.00
C ARG A 319 -15.65 -4.76 17.68
N GLU A 320 -16.95 -5.02 17.49
CA GLU A 320 -17.60 -6.25 17.94
C GLU A 320 -17.08 -7.47 17.17
N ASP A 321 -16.88 -7.33 15.86
CA ASP A 321 -16.30 -8.41 15.05
C ASP A 321 -14.85 -8.68 15.41
N VAL A 322 -14.03 -7.63 15.64
CA VAL A 322 -12.66 -7.78 16.15
C VAL A 322 -12.65 -8.49 17.51
N ALA A 323 -13.55 -8.13 18.43
CA ALA A 323 -13.63 -8.78 19.75
C ALA A 323 -14.00 -10.25 19.63
N TRP A 324 -15.01 -10.59 18.80
CA TRP A 324 -15.41 -11.97 18.56
C TRP A 324 -14.28 -12.82 17.95
N LEU A 325 -13.58 -12.29 16.93
CA LEU A 325 -12.43 -12.97 16.34
C LEU A 325 -11.26 -13.13 17.32
N ALA A 326 -11.05 -12.15 18.19
CA ALA A 326 -10.03 -12.22 19.23
C ALA A 326 -10.30 -13.34 20.24
N GLU A 327 -11.57 -13.66 20.55
CA GLU A 327 -11.94 -14.84 21.37
C GLU A 327 -11.52 -16.16 20.72
N LEU A 328 -11.53 -16.21 19.39
CA LEU A 328 -11.03 -17.35 18.61
C LEU A 328 -9.49 -17.32 18.43
N GLY A 329 -8.80 -16.38 19.07
CA GLY A 329 -7.36 -16.22 18.91
C GLY A 329 -6.95 -15.66 17.55
N ILE A 330 -7.85 -14.97 16.82
CA ILE A 330 -7.61 -14.35 15.52
C ILE A 330 -7.66 -12.83 15.69
N LEU A 331 -6.57 -12.13 15.34
CA LEU A 331 -6.52 -10.68 15.39
C LEU A 331 -6.59 -10.09 13.98
N VAL A 332 -7.54 -9.17 13.76
CA VAL A 332 -7.74 -8.45 12.50
C VAL A 332 -7.78 -6.95 12.75
N ALA A 333 -7.69 -6.13 11.71
CA ALA A 333 -7.82 -4.69 11.84
C ALA A 333 -9.30 -4.27 11.69
N PRO A 334 -9.84 -3.40 12.58
CA PRO A 334 -11.16 -2.84 12.42
C PRO A 334 -11.17 -1.82 11.29
N GLY A 335 -12.28 -1.73 10.61
CA GLY A 335 -12.40 -0.87 9.42
C GLY A 335 -12.48 0.62 9.73
N ASP A 336 -12.82 1.01 10.96
CA ASP A 336 -12.80 2.40 11.40
C ASP A 336 -11.41 3.05 11.35
N PHE A 337 -10.32 2.25 11.25
CA PHE A 337 -8.97 2.76 10.98
C PHE A 337 -8.85 3.48 9.62
N TYR A 338 -9.74 3.17 8.69
CA TYR A 338 -9.70 3.62 7.31
C TYR A 338 -10.72 4.72 6.99
N GLY A 339 -11.54 5.08 7.96
CA GLY A 339 -12.57 6.12 7.87
C GLY A 339 -13.93 5.67 8.38
N GLU A 340 -14.87 6.62 8.48
CA GLU A 340 -16.22 6.38 9.01
C GLU A 340 -17.00 5.31 8.23
N VAL A 341 -16.80 5.23 6.93
CA VAL A 341 -17.42 4.23 6.05
C VAL A 341 -17.02 2.81 6.45
N GLY A 342 -15.82 2.65 7.04
CA GLY A 342 -15.28 1.37 7.46
C GLY A 342 -15.89 0.78 8.75
N LYS A 343 -16.74 1.50 9.48
CA LYS A 343 -17.26 1.08 10.81
C LYS A 343 -17.97 -0.26 10.86
N LYS A 344 -18.43 -0.79 9.73
CA LYS A 344 -19.07 -2.10 9.63
C LYS A 344 -18.20 -3.16 8.99
N PHE A 345 -16.92 -2.90 8.83
CA PHE A 345 -16.00 -3.79 8.15
C PHE A 345 -14.80 -4.12 9.02
N ILE A 346 -14.21 -5.27 8.74
CA ILE A 346 -12.88 -5.65 9.23
C ILE A 346 -11.95 -5.85 8.03
N ARG A 347 -10.66 -5.59 8.23
CA ARG A 347 -9.64 -5.92 7.24
C ARG A 347 -8.85 -7.13 7.71
N VAL A 348 -8.85 -8.19 6.90
CA VAL A 348 -8.14 -9.44 7.15
C VAL A 348 -6.95 -9.55 6.20
N GLY A 349 -5.73 -9.65 6.72
CA GLY A 349 -4.50 -9.76 5.93
C GLY A 349 -4.24 -11.19 5.44
N LEU A 350 -3.67 -11.33 4.23
CA LEU A 350 -3.23 -12.59 3.66
C LEU A 350 -1.82 -13.01 4.13
N ASN A 351 -1.29 -12.35 5.13
CA ASN A 351 0.10 -12.40 5.61
C ASN A 351 0.35 -13.38 6.77
N GLY A 352 -0.57 -14.30 7.04
CA GLY A 352 -0.30 -15.42 7.93
C GLY A 352 0.57 -16.49 7.24
N THR A 353 1.40 -17.23 8.00
CA THR A 353 2.00 -18.45 7.45
C THR A 353 0.89 -19.46 7.11
N ASP A 354 1.17 -20.45 6.29
CA ASP A 354 0.16 -21.42 5.86
C ASP A 354 -0.47 -22.13 7.06
N GLU A 355 0.33 -22.51 8.08
CA GLU A 355 -0.14 -23.14 9.31
C GLU A 355 -1.05 -22.18 10.13
N ARG A 356 -0.70 -20.89 10.15
CA ARG A 356 -1.53 -19.87 10.86
C ARG A 356 -2.84 -19.62 10.14
N VAL A 357 -2.83 -19.57 8.82
CA VAL A 357 -4.05 -19.46 8.00
C VAL A 357 -4.93 -20.69 8.20
N ASP A 358 -4.38 -21.89 8.17
CA ASP A 358 -5.12 -23.14 8.42
C ASP A 358 -5.69 -23.18 9.84
N ALA A 359 -4.96 -22.72 10.85
CA ALA A 359 -5.44 -22.59 12.21
C ALA A 359 -6.62 -21.60 12.31
N ALA A 360 -6.54 -20.43 11.66
CA ALA A 360 -7.64 -19.48 11.62
C ALA A 360 -8.90 -20.07 10.98
N CYS A 361 -8.74 -20.75 9.84
CA CYS A 361 -9.85 -21.41 9.15
C CYS A 361 -10.51 -22.49 10.03
N ALA A 362 -9.72 -23.32 10.71
CA ALA A 362 -10.23 -24.34 11.61
C ALA A 362 -11.01 -23.76 12.81
N ARG A 363 -10.51 -22.66 13.39
CA ARG A 363 -11.16 -21.97 14.51
C ARG A 363 -12.48 -21.31 14.09
N LEU A 364 -12.52 -20.68 12.90
CA LEU A 364 -13.75 -20.13 12.32
C LEU A 364 -14.79 -21.23 12.09
N ALA A 365 -14.39 -22.37 11.50
CA ALA A 365 -15.29 -23.50 11.28
C ALA A 365 -15.84 -24.09 12.59
N ALA A 366 -15.02 -24.19 13.65
CA ALA A 366 -15.44 -24.67 14.95
C ALA A 366 -16.39 -23.72 15.68
N ALA A 367 -16.25 -22.40 15.49
CA ALA A 367 -17.11 -21.39 16.09
C ALA A 367 -18.49 -21.30 15.44
N GLY A 368 -18.63 -21.71 14.17
CA GLY A 368 -19.86 -21.57 13.41
C GLY A 368 -20.13 -20.13 12.96
N GLN A 369 -21.39 -19.84 12.59
CA GLN A 369 -21.74 -18.53 12.03
C GLN A 369 -21.77 -17.42 13.08
N ARG A 370 -21.17 -16.30 12.74
CA ARG A 370 -21.30 -15.03 13.43
C ARG A 370 -22.70 -14.46 13.12
N ASN A 371 -23.59 -14.47 14.07
CA ASN A 371 -24.93 -13.91 13.89
C ASN A 371 -24.87 -12.39 13.81
N ALA A 372 -25.61 -11.79 12.86
CA ALA A 372 -25.89 -10.37 12.89
C ALA A 372 -26.77 -10.07 14.10
N GLY A 373 -26.34 -9.14 14.96
CA GLY A 373 -27.08 -8.70 16.13
C GLY A 373 -28.27 -7.79 15.77
#